data_545f5cf07f17640de65910d128f8f903
#
_entry.id   545f5cf07f17640de65910d128f8f903
#
_cell.length_a   1.000
_cell.length_b   1.000
_cell.length_c   1.000
_cell.angle_alpha   90.00
_cell.angle_beta   90.00
_cell.angle_gamma   90.00
#
_symmetry.space_group_name_H-M   'P 1'
#
loop_
_entity.id
_entity.type
_entity.pdbx_description
1 polymer ?
#
loop_
_entity_poly.entity_id
_entity_poly.type
_entity_poly.pdbx_seq_one_letter_code
_entity_poly.pdbx_strand_id
1 'polypeptide(L)'
;MANFYTDIPELKYHLNNPMMERICQLKERDYRDKDEFDYAPQDYADAMDSYDKILEITGEITGETIAPNAEGVDEEGPHCGNGRVEYASGTKQNLDAMVKAGLNGMTMPRRFGGLNFPITPYTMCAEIVAAADAGFGNIWSLQDCIETLYEFGNEDQHSRFIPRICAGETMSMDLTEPDAGSDLQSVMLKATFDEANNCWRLNGVKRFITNGDANLHLVLARSEEGTKDGRGLSMFIYDKNEGGVDVRRIENKLGIHGSPTCELVYKNAKAELCGDRKLGL
;
A
#
# COMPACT_ATOMS: atom_id res chain seq x y z
N MET A 1 -0.36 -2.31 29.96
CA MET A 1 -1.07 -2.33 28.67
C MET A 1 -0.27 -3.19 27.73
N ALA A 2 -0.92 -4.01 26.89
CA ALA A 2 -0.19 -4.88 25.95
C ALA A 2 0.49 -4.03 24.88
N ASN A 3 1.76 -4.32 24.59
CA ASN A 3 2.50 -3.64 23.53
C ASN A 3 3.21 -4.68 22.68
N PHE A 4 2.78 -4.86 21.45
CA PHE A 4 3.26 -5.91 20.55
C PHE A 4 4.72 -5.75 20.09
N TYR A 5 5.37 -4.66 20.47
CA TYR A 5 6.80 -4.48 20.27
C TYR A 5 7.61 -4.73 21.55
N THR A 6 7.26 -4.07 22.66
CA THR A 6 8.04 -4.17 23.91
C THR A 6 7.86 -5.51 24.60
N ASP A 7 6.73 -6.18 24.38
CA ASP A 7 6.43 -7.51 24.93
C ASP A 7 7.12 -8.64 24.14
N ILE A 8 7.73 -8.34 22.98
CA ILE A 8 8.45 -9.29 22.11
C ILE A 8 9.90 -8.79 21.91
N PRO A 9 10.79 -9.02 22.89
CA PRO A 9 12.15 -8.47 22.87
C PRO A 9 13.00 -8.97 21.68
N GLU A 10 12.64 -10.10 21.06
CA GLU A 10 13.29 -10.66 19.88
C GLU A 10 13.21 -9.71 18.68
N LEU A 11 12.18 -8.88 18.56
CA LEU A 11 12.05 -7.90 17.50
C LEU A 11 13.20 -6.88 17.49
N LYS A 12 13.73 -6.52 18.68
CA LYS A 12 14.89 -5.61 18.78
C LYS A 12 16.16 -6.15 18.13
N TYR A 13 16.26 -7.46 17.95
CA TYR A 13 17.40 -8.07 17.22
C TYR A 13 17.49 -7.56 15.78
N HIS A 14 16.36 -7.39 15.11
CA HIS A 14 16.33 -6.89 13.73
C HIS A 14 16.72 -5.41 13.65
N LEU A 15 16.26 -4.61 14.59
CA LEU A 15 16.63 -3.19 14.68
C LEU A 15 18.12 -3.01 14.99
N ASN A 16 18.70 -3.89 15.82
CA ASN A 16 20.12 -3.86 16.19
C ASN A 16 21.04 -4.60 15.19
N ASN A 17 20.58 -4.82 13.97
CA ASN A 17 21.39 -5.44 12.93
C ASN A 17 22.65 -4.62 12.63
N PRO A 18 23.85 -5.23 12.52
CA PRO A 18 25.11 -4.50 12.25
C PRO A 18 25.08 -3.63 10.97
N MET A 19 24.19 -3.95 10.01
CA MET A 19 24.05 -3.18 8.77
C MET A 19 23.21 -1.91 8.92
N MET A 20 22.50 -1.72 10.05
CA MET A 20 21.58 -0.60 10.23
C MET A 20 22.26 0.76 10.09
N GLU A 21 23.50 0.92 10.56
CA GLU A 21 24.22 2.19 10.38
C GLU A 21 24.37 2.53 8.89
N ARG A 22 24.76 1.54 8.07
CA ARG A 22 24.89 1.75 6.62
C ARG A 22 23.54 1.97 5.94
N ILE A 23 22.51 1.27 6.37
CA ILE A 23 21.13 1.43 5.87
C ILE A 23 20.63 2.85 6.17
N CYS A 24 20.81 3.34 7.39
CA CYS A 24 20.44 4.70 7.79
C CYS A 24 21.18 5.75 6.95
N GLN A 25 22.51 5.62 6.82
CA GLN A 25 23.30 6.57 6.02
C GLN A 25 22.78 6.66 4.57
N LEU A 26 22.46 5.53 3.94
CA LEU A 26 21.95 5.50 2.57
C LEU A 26 20.56 6.10 2.47
N LYS A 27 19.64 5.69 3.36
CA LYS A 27 18.25 6.18 3.33
C LYS A 27 18.16 7.66 3.68
N GLU A 28 18.91 8.10 4.70
CA GLU A 28 18.96 9.49 5.13
C GLU A 28 19.92 10.36 4.29
N ARG A 29 20.60 9.75 3.31
CA ARG A 29 21.53 10.48 2.43
C ARG A 29 22.55 11.28 3.23
N ASP A 30 23.20 10.64 4.19
CA ASP A 30 24.09 11.24 5.18
C ASP A 30 23.41 12.37 5.99
N TYR A 31 22.14 12.15 6.38
CA TYR A 31 21.33 13.04 7.24
C TYR A 31 21.15 14.47 6.68
N ARG A 32 21.05 14.57 5.34
CA ARG A 32 20.97 15.87 4.66
C ARG A 32 19.68 16.65 4.93
N ASP A 33 18.61 15.97 5.33
CA ASP A 33 17.29 16.59 5.57
C ASP A 33 17.16 17.19 6.99
N LYS A 34 18.19 17.07 7.85
CA LYS A 34 18.18 17.43 9.28
C LYS A 34 17.89 18.89 9.57
N ASP A 35 18.25 19.78 8.65
CA ASP A 35 18.04 21.23 8.80
C ASP A 35 16.74 21.69 8.11
N GLU A 36 16.05 20.79 7.37
CA GLU A 36 14.85 21.11 6.61
C GLU A 36 13.58 20.63 7.31
N PHE A 37 13.64 19.49 8.02
CA PHE A 37 12.49 18.90 8.69
C PHE A 37 12.79 18.64 10.17
N ASP A 38 11.94 19.19 11.05
CA ASP A 38 12.11 19.09 12.51
C ASP A 38 12.17 17.65 13.05
N TYR A 39 11.58 16.70 12.31
CA TYR A 39 11.56 15.28 12.67
C TYR A 39 12.60 14.44 11.90
N ALA A 40 13.48 15.08 11.13
CA ALA A 40 14.57 14.37 10.46
C ALA A 40 15.71 14.10 11.44
N PRO A 41 16.29 12.89 11.47
CA PRO A 41 17.35 12.56 12.42
C PRO A 41 18.62 13.34 12.12
N GLN A 42 19.30 13.73 13.19
CA GLN A 42 20.56 14.49 13.14
C GLN A 42 21.75 13.59 12.80
N ASP A 43 21.70 12.34 13.27
CA ASP A 43 22.73 11.32 13.10
C ASP A 43 22.14 9.90 13.24
N TYR A 44 23.04 8.90 13.27
CA TYR A 44 22.63 7.49 13.39
C TYR A 44 21.96 7.20 14.73
N ALA A 45 22.44 7.76 15.83
CA ALA A 45 21.86 7.50 17.14
C ALA A 45 20.43 8.05 17.23
N ASP A 46 20.20 9.26 16.71
CA ASP A 46 18.89 9.89 16.66
C ASP A 46 17.93 9.14 15.70
N ALA A 47 18.44 8.62 14.56
CA ALA A 47 17.66 7.78 13.68
C ALA A 47 17.18 6.50 14.39
N MET A 48 18.08 5.82 15.10
CA MET A 48 17.77 4.59 15.83
C MET A 48 16.77 4.83 16.96
N ASP A 49 16.90 5.92 17.71
CA ASP A 49 15.94 6.33 18.73
C ASP A 49 14.55 6.61 18.13
N SER A 50 14.51 7.29 16.99
CA SER A 50 13.28 7.55 16.25
C SER A 50 12.60 6.27 15.78
N TYR A 51 13.35 5.30 15.26
CA TYR A 51 12.80 4.01 14.83
C TYR A 51 12.26 3.19 16.01
N ASP A 52 13.01 3.13 17.13
CA ASP A 52 12.57 2.43 18.35
C ASP A 52 11.26 3.03 18.90
N LYS A 53 11.14 4.36 18.93
CA LYS A 53 9.92 5.06 19.35
C LYS A 53 8.72 4.77 18.45
N ILE A 54 8.91 4.79 17.13
CA ILE A 54 7.81 4.50 16.18
C ILE A 54 7.37 3.04 16.31
N LEU A 55 8.29 2.11 16.53
CA LEU A 55 7.96 0.71 16.80
C LEU A 55 7.18 0.56 18.12
N GLU A 56 7.57 1.29 19.16
CA GLU A 56 6.85 1.32 20.44
C GLU A 56 5.42 1.86 20.28
N ILE A 57 5.24 2.98 19.54
CA ILE A 57 3.92 3.56 19.24
C ILE A 57 3.08 2.57 18.41
N THR A 58 3.68 1.93 17.40
CA THR A 58 2.99 0.90 16.60
C THR A 58 2.56 -0.25 17.47
N GLY A 59 3.43 -0.73 18.36
CA GLY A 59 3.12 -1.80 19.31
C GLY A 59 1.99 -1.46 20.27
N GLU A 60 1.93 -0.22 20.77
CA GLU A 60 0.87 0.30 21.63
C GLU A 60 -0.47 0.34 20.90
N ILE A 61 -0.53 0.97 19.70
CA ILE A 61 -1.75 1.01 18.89
C ILE A 61 -2.24 -0.40 18.56
N THR A 62 -1.30 -1.30 18.25
CA THR A 62 -1.61 -2.70 17.97
C THR A 62 -2.24 -3.39 19.17
N GLY A 63 -1.68 -3.21 20.36
CA GLY A 63 -2.19 -3.82 21.58
C GLY A 63 -3.49 -3.23 22.11
N GLU A 64 -3.69 -1.92 21.94
CA GLU A 64 -4.83 -1.20 22.52
C GLU A 64 -6.01 -1.03 21.58
N THR A 65 -5.77 -1.08 20.25
CA THR A 65 -6.82 -0.82 19.26
C THR A 65 -6.99 -1.99 18.29
N ILE A 66 -5.89 -2.45 17.64
CA ILE A 66 -6.01 -3.43 16.55
C ILE A 66 -6.37 -4.81 17.08
N ALA A 67 -5.63 -5.32 18.08
CA ALA A 67 -5.88 -6.64 18.64
C ALA A 67 -7.29 -6.79 19.28
N PRO A 68 -7.78 -5.79 20.04
CA PRO A 68 -9.17 -5.85 20.57
C PRO A 68 -10.25 -5.85 19.49
N ASN A 69 -9.99 -5.27 18.32
CA ASN A 69 -10.95 -5.22 17.21
C ASN A 69 -10.93 -6.48 16.35
N ALA A 70 -9.84 -7.29 16.37
CA ALA A 70 -9.57 -8.32 15.38
C ALA A 70 -10.69 -9.37 15.25
N GLU A 71 -11.20 -9.91 16.38
CA GLU A 71 -12.29 -10.89 16.38
C GLU A 71 -13.56 -10.30 15.77
N GLY A 72 -13.98 -9.11 16.22
CA GLY A 72 -15.17 -8.44 15.70
C GLY A 72 -15.05 -8.06 14.23
N VAL A 73 -13.86 -7.67 13.78
CA VAL A 73 -13.59 -7.38 12.36
C VAL A 73 -13.71 -8.64 11.50
N ASP A 74 -13.20 -9.79 11.96
CA ASP A 74 -13.29 -11.05 11.20
C ASP A 74 -14.73 -11.56 11.15
N GLU A 75 -15.51 -11.39 12.23
CA GLU A 75 -16.92 -11.79 12.30
C GLU A 75 -17.83 -10.87 11.47
N GLU A 76 -17.68 -9.54 11.57
CA GLU A 76 -18.48 -8.55 10.81
C GLU A 76 -18.13 -8.62 9.32
N GLY A 77 -16.85 -8.63 8.99
CA GLY A 77 -16.32 -8.57 7.65
C GLY A 77 -16.67 -7.29 6.89
N PRO A 78 -16.06 -7.07 5.72
CA PRO A 78 -16.44 -5.98 4.83
C PRO A 78 -17.70 -6.32 4.02
N HIS A 79 -18.51 -5.32 3.71
CA HIS A 79 -19.72 -5.47 2.91
C HIS A 79 -19.55 -4.84 1.53
N CYS A 80 -20.13 -5.49 0.50
CA CYS A 80 -20.19 -4.96 -0.86
C CYS A 80 -21.60 -4.49 -1.19
N GLY A 81 -21.75 -3.22 -1.52
CA GLY A 81 -23.03 -2.63 -1.93
C GLY A 81 -22.83 -1.54 -2.97
N ASN A 82 -23.70 -1.46 -3.98
CA ASN A 82 -23.63 -0.42 -5.03
C ASN A 82 -22.24 -0.31 -5.72
N GLY A 83 -21.55 -1.43 -5.89
CA GLY A 83 -20.23 -1.46 -6.55
C GLY A 83 -19.09 -0.91 -5.67
N ARG A 84 -19.28 -0.79 -4.36
CA ARG A 84 -18.33 -0.26 -3.37
C ARG A 84 -18.19 -1.19 -2.18
N VAL A 85 -17.08 -1.02 -1.45
CA VAL A 85 -16.81 -1.74 -0.20
C VAL A 85 -17.05 -0.82 0.99
N GLU A 86 -17.75 -1.35 1.97
CA GLU A 86 -17.83 -0.80 3.31
C GLU A 86 -17.03 -1.68 4.25
N TYR A 87 -16.00 -1.13 4.89
CA TYR A 87 -15.19 -1.84 5.88
C TYR A 87 -15.99 -2.13 7.14
N ALA A 88 -15.63 -3.19 7.85
CA ALA A 88 -16.05 -3.40 9.23
C ALA A 88 -15.72 -2.19 10.10
N SER A 89 -16.52 -1.98 11.13
CA SER A 89 -16.37 -0.83 12.03
C SER A 89 -15.01 -0.77 12.71
N GLY A 90 -14.49 -1.91 13.15
CA GLY A 90 -13.16 -2.03 13.75
C GLY A 90 -12.02 -1.73 12.75
N THR A 91 -12.18 -2.09 11.48
CA THR A 91 -11.21 -1.75 10.42
C THR A 91 -11.08 -0.24 10.25
N LYS A 92 -12.22 0.49 10.25
CA LYS A 92 -12.21 1.97 10.18
C LYS A 92 -11.47 2.58 11.38
N GLN A 93 -11.75 2.08 12.59
CA GLN A 93 -11.06 2.53 13.81
C GLN A 93 -9.54 2.29 13.75
N ASN A 94 -9.13 1.12 13.25
CA ASN A 94 -7.72 0.77 13.10
C ASN A 94 -7.03 1.72 12.09
N LEU A 95 -7.64 1.97 10.93
CA LEU A 95 -7.12 2.92 9.93
C LEU A 95 -6.99 4.33 10.53
N ASP A 96 -8.02 4.82 11.21
CA ASP A 96 -8.01 6.14 11.84
C ASP A 96 -6.90 6.27 12.89
N ALA A 97 -6.64 5.22 13.68
CA ALA A 97 -5.58 5.20 14.66
C ALA A 97 -4.18 5.29 14.00
N MET A 98 -3.95 4.52 12.93
CA MET A 98 -2.68 4.56 12.19
C MET A 98 -2.46 5.91 11.50
N VAL A 99 -3.50 6.48 10.88
CA VAL A 99 -3.45 7.82 10.27
C VAL A 99 -3.16 8.90 11.30
N LYS A 100 -3.84 8.87 12.45
CA LYS A 100 -3.63 9.83 13.54
C LYS A 100 -2.21 9.77 14.10
N ALA A 101 -1.60 8.61 14.12
CA ALA A 101 -0.21 8.42 14.55
C ALA A 101 0.82 8.77 13.47
N GLY A 102 0.41 9.12 12.25
CA GLY A 102 1.31 9.42 11.13
C GLY A 102 2.03 8.21 10.56
N LEU A 103 1.44 7.02 10.69
CA LEU A 103 2.05 5.74 10.27
C LEU A 103 1.65 5.34 8.84
N ASN A 104 1.49 6.32 7.95
CA ASN A 104 1.20 6.12 6.54
C ASN A 104 2.30 6.74 5.66
N GLY A 105 2.59 6.10 4.52
CA GLY A 105 3.68 6.53 3.64
C GLY A 105 5.04 6.49 4.34
N MET A 106 5.24 5.56 5.27
CA MET A 106 6.40 5.55 6.18
C MET A 106 7.74 5.56 5.45
N THR A 107 7.83 4.87 4.32
CA THR A 107 9.08 4.78 3.54
C THR A 107 9.28 5.96 2.60
N MET A 108 8.25 6.78 2.37
CA MET A 108 8.30 7.91 1.45
C MET A 108 9.14 9.07 1.99
N PRO A 109 9.77 9.84 1.06
CA PRO A 109 10.54 11.03 1.45
C PRO A 109 9.71 12.05 2.21
N ARG A 110 10.35 12.75 3.14
CA ARG A 110 9.76 13.80 3.98
C ARG A 110 9.10 14.92 3.19
N ARG A 111 9.65 15.25 2.02
CA ARG A 111 9.07 16.27 1.11
C ARG A 111 7.63 15.95 0.66
N PHE A 112 7.20 14.70 0.79
CA PHE A 112 5.84 14.26 0.48
C PHE A 112 4.99 13.99 1.72
N GLY A 113 5.54 14.23 2.92
CA GLY A 113 4.88 13.97 4.20
C GLY A 113 5.16 12.58 4.77
N GLY A 114 6.07 11.81 4.18
CA GLY A 114 6.51 10.51 4.69
C GLY A 114 7.54 10.63 5.83
N LEU A 115 7.87 9.50 6.44
CA LEU A 115 8.86 9.41 7.52
C LEU A 115 10.29 9.16 7.00
N ASN A 116 10.43 8.86 5.72
CA ASN A 116 11.69 8.42 5.09
C ASN A 116 12.32 7.19 5.75
N PHE A 117 11.48 6.26 6.27
CA PHE A 117 11.96 5.07 6.97
C PHE A 117 12.67 4.10 6.01
N PRO A 118 13.76 3.45 6.46
CA PRO A 118 14.26 2.25 5.81
C PRO A 118 13.21 1.14 5.83
N ILE A 119 13.35 0.20 4.90
CA ILE A 119 12.41 -0.93 4.80
C ILE A 119 12.44 -1.82 6.06
N THR A 120 13.56 -1.91 6.77
CA THR A 120 13.69 -2.75 7.96
C THR A 120 12.71 -2.35 9.07
N PRO A 121 12.74 -1.12 9.63
CA PRO A 121 11.77 -0.73 10.67
C PRO A 121 10.33 -0.68 10.14
N TYR A 122 10.09 -0.38 8.86
CA TYR A 122 8.77 -0.48 8.26
C TYR A 122 8.24 -1.93 8.28
N THR A 123 9.06 -2.90 7.87
CA THR A 123 8.68 -4.32 7.89
C THR A 123 8.40 -4.82 9.30
N MET A 124 9.16 -4.34 10.29
CA MET A 124 8.90 -4.65 11.71
C MET A 124 7.54 -4.10 12.16
N CYS A 125 7.17 -2.88 11.76
CA CYS A 125 5.83 -2.34 12.02
C CYS A 125 4.74 -3.21 11.36
N ALA A 126 4.96 -3.66 10.12
CA ALA A 126 4.02 -4.53 9.42
C ALA A 126 3.87 -5.89 10.11
N GLU A 127 4.96 -6.47 10.62
CA GLU A 127 4.93 -7.71 11.42
C GLU A 127 4.12 -7.52 12.71
N ILE A 128 4.37 -6.44 13.46
CA ILE A 128 3.65 -6.09 14.70
C ILE A 128 2.15 -6.01 14.43
N VAL A 129 1.75 -5.28 13.39
CA VAL A 129 0.33 -5.11 13.02
C VAL A 129 -0.29 -6.44 12.59
N ALA A 130 0.40 -7.21 11.73
CA ALA A 130 -0.10 -8.48 11.23
C ALA A 130 -0.20 -9.57 12.31
N ALA A 131 0.64 -9.49 13.36
CA ALA A 131 0.56 -10.40 14.50
C ALA A 131 -0.74 -10.25 15.31
N ALA A 132 -1.33 -9.06 15.32
CA ALA A 132 -2.61 -8.80 15.98
C ALA A 132 -3.82 -9.08 15.08
N ASP A 133 -3.76 -8.61 13.83
CA ASP A 133 -4.80 -8.81 12.82
C ASP A 133 -4.17 -8.88 11.43
N ALA A 134 -4.00 -10.09 10.92
CA ALA A 134 -3.43 -10.30 9.59
C ALA A 134 -4.34 -9.76 8.46
N GLY A 135 -5.66 -9.68 8.69
CA GLY A 135 -6.60 -9.06 7.76
C GLY A 135 -6.37 -7.55 7.64
N PHE A 136 -6.22 -6.88 8.77
CA PHE A 136 -5.87 -5.47 8.80
C PHE A 136 -4.44 -5.21 8.29
N GLY A 137 -3.49 -6.07 8.66
CA GLY A 137 -2.12 -6.03 8.13
C GLY A 137 -2.09 -6.03 6.61
N ASN A 138 -2.93 -6.85 5.96
CA ASN A 138 -3.08 -6.87 4.50
C ASN A 138 -3.58 -5.54 3.90
N ILE A 139 -4.44 -4.80 4.61
CA ILE A 139 -4.93 -3.50 4.12
C ILE A 139 -3.87 -2.43 4.33
N TRP A 140 -3.36 -2.32 5.55
CA TRP A 140 -2.46 -1.24 5.93
C TRP A 140 -1.10 -1.32 5.25
N SER A 141 -0.54 -2.52 5.07
CA SER A 141 0.77 -2.69 4.42
C SER A 141 0.75 -2.42 2.92
N LEU A 142 -0.43 -2.37 2.26
CA LEU A 142 -0.50 -1.97 0.85
C LEU A 142 -0.04 -0.53 0.59
N GLN A 143 0.18 0.27 1.63
CA GLN A 143 0.84 1.58 1.49
C GLN A 143 2.22 1.46 0.82
N ASP A 144 2.89 0.30 0.92
CA ASP A 144 4.20 0.07 0.31
C ASP A 144 4.15 0.00 -1.24
N CYS A 145 2.97 -0.23 -1.83
CA CYS A 145 2.79 -0.14 -3.28
C CYS A 145 3.19 1.24 -3.82
N ILE A 146 3.22 2.28 -2.98
CA ILE A 146 3.66 3.62 -3.36
C ILE A 146 5.14 3.67 -3.76
N GLU A 147 5.97 2.73 -3.28
CA GLU A 147 7.37 2.60 -3.69
C GLU A 147 7.50 2.38 -5.21
N THR A 148 6.60 1.58 -5.78
CA THR A 148 6.58 1.37 -7.24
C THR A 148 6.28 2.68 -7.98
N LEU A 149 5.33 3.47 -7.46
CA LEU A 149 5.03 4.77 -8.04
C LEU A 149 6.20 5.73 -7.86
N TYR A 150 6.87 5.72 -6.70
CA TYR A 150 8.02 6.57 -6.42
C TYR A 150 9.23 6.22 -7.29
N GLU A 151 9.47 4.94 -7.55
CA GLU A 151 10.60 4.49 -8.38
C GLU A 151 10.37 4.74 -9.88
N PHE A 152 9.15 4.51 -10.38
CA PHE A 152 8.86 4.50 -11.82
C PHE A 152 7.99 5.67 -12.29
N GLY A 153 7.28 6.35 -11.41
CA GLY A 153 6.45 7.51 -11.74
C GLY A 153 7.30 8.76 -12.05
N ASN A 154 6.67 9.77 -12.61
CA ASN A 154 7.29 11.07 -12.84
C ASN A 154 6.99 12.06 -11.70
N GLU A 155 7.69 13.22 -11.67
CA GLU A 155 7.54 14.21 -10.59
C GLU A 155 6.12 14.79 -10.46
N ASP A 156 5.35 14.88 -11.55
CA ASP A 156 3.95 15.29 -11.49
C ASP A 156 3.12 14.23 -10.75
N GLN A 157 3.31 12.95 -11.08
CA GLN A 157 2.65 11.84 -10.40
C GLN A 157 3.08 11.73 -8.93
N HIS A 158 4.37 11.90 -8.62
CA HIS A 158 4.86 11.93 -7.26
C HIS A 158 4.16 13.02 -6.43
N SER A 159 4.10 14.23 -6.97
CA SER A 159 3.52 15.39 -6.26
C SER A 159 2.02 15.28 -6.04
N ARG A 160 1.30 14.58 -6.92
CA ARG A 160 -0.16 14.41 -6.82
C ARG A 160 -0.57 13.24 -5.93
N PHE A 161 0.13 12.12 -6.01
CA PHE A 161 -0.34 10.87 -5.40
C PHE A 161 0.36 10.52 -4.09
N ILE A 162 1.68 10.74 -3.96
CA ILE A 162 2.41 10.33 -2.75
C ILE A 162 1.89 11.04 -1.49
N PRO A 163 1.66 12.37 -1.49
CA PRO A 163 1.13 13.04 -0.30
C PRO A 163 -0.24 12.51 0.16
N ARG A 164 -1.07 12.00 -0.76
CA ARG A 164 -2.38 11.44 -0.43
C ARG A 164 -2.23 10.14 0.37
N ILE A 165 -1.28 9.29 0.00
CA ILE A 165 -1.00 8.06 0.74
C ILE A 165 -0.38 8.37 2.11
N CYS A 166 0.55 9.32 2.17
CA CYS A 166 1.10 9.79 3.45
C CYS A 166 0.01 10.37 4.37
N ALA A 167 -1.03 10.96 3.81
CA ALA A 167 -2.20 11.47 4.53
C ALA A 167 -3.24 10.39 4.91
N GLY A 168 -3.04 9.13 4.51
CA GLY A 168 -3.88 8.00 4.92
C GLY A 168 -4.83 7.45 3.87
N GLU A 169 -4.79 7.92 2.62
CA GLU A 169 -5.49 7.23 1.54
C GLU A 169 -4.90 5.83 1.33
N THR A 170 -5.75 4.88 0.95
CA THR A 170 -5.37 3.48 0.80
C THR A 170 -4.98 3.13 -0.63
N MET A 171 -4.16 2.09 -0.77
CA MET A 171 -3.74 1.57 -2.05
C MET A 171 -4.22 0.13 -2.31
N SER A 172 -4.18 -0.23 -3.58
CA SER A 172 -4.38 -1.59 -4.07
C SER A 172 -3.41 -1.88 -5.22
N MET A 173 -3.05 -3.16 -5.40
CA MET A 173 -2.23 -3.64 -6.51
C MET A 173 -3.01 -4.65 -7.32
N ASP A 174 -3.47 -4.25 -8.50
CA ASP A 174 -4.43 -4.97 -9.32
C ASP A 174 -3.73 -5.76 -10.43
N LEU A 175 -3.17 -6.92 -10.08
CA LEU A 175 -2.41 -7.76 -11.00
C LEU A 175 -3.25 -8.93 -11.51
N THR A 176 -3.80 -9.71 -10.60
CA THR A 176 -4.41 -11.02 -10.86
C THR A 176 -5.73 -10.92 -11.63
N GLU A 177 -5.91 -11.86 -12.55
CA GLU A 177 -7.16 -12.09 -13.31
C GLU A 177 -7.64 -13.54 -13.12
N PRO A 178 -8.88 -13.89 -13.52
CA PRO A 178 -9.38 -15.26 -13.38
C PRO A 178 -8.46 -16.32 -13.97
N ASP A 179 -7.80 -16.03 -15.09
CA ASP A 179 -6.95 -16.95 -15.84
C ASP A 179 -5.45 -16.58 -15.79
N ALA A 180 -5.06 -15.58 -14.99
CA ALA A 180 -3.69 -15.08 -14.89
C ALA A 180 -3.37 -14.68 -13.43
N GLY A 181 -2.72 -15.57 -12.69
CA GLY A 181 -2.27 -15.34 -11.32
C GLY A 181 -0.74 -15.50 -11.22
N SER A 182 -0.26 -16.74 -11.07
CA SER A 182 1.18 -17.03 -11.04
C SER A 182 1.88 -16.66 -12.36
N ASP A 183 1.21 -16.89 -13.49
CA ASP A 183 1.66 -16.41 -14.80
C ASP A 183 0.99 -15.07 -15.17
N LEU A 184 1.53 -13.98 -14.69
CA LEU A 184 1.06 -12.63 -15.00
C LEU A 184 1.28 -12.21 -16.46
N GLN A 185 2.12 -12.93 -17.24
CA GLN A 185 2.28 -12.65 -18.66
C GLN A 185 0.97 -12.83 -19.43
N SER A 186 0.07 -13.68 -18.92
CA SER A 186 -1.24 -13.99 -19.50
C SER A 186 -2.34 -12.97 -19.15
N VAL A 187 -2.04 -11.88 -18.45
CA VAL A 187 -2.99 -10.78 -18.16
C VAL A 187 -3.60 -10.23 -19.43
N MET A 188 -4.92 -10.07 -19.44
CA MET A 188 -5.73 -9.68 -20.60
C MET A 188 -6.51 -8.38 -20.41
N LEU A 189 -6.58 -7.80 -19.19
CA LEU A 189 -7.18 -6.48 -18.99
C LEU A 189 -6.58 -5.51 -19.98
N LYS A 190 -7.41 -4.87 -20.81
CA LYS A 190 -6.98 -4.06 -21.93
C LYS A 190 -6.80 -2.61 -21.52
N ALA A 191 -5.66 -2.01 -21.90
CA ALA A 191 -5.42 -0.58 -21.83
C ALA A 191 -5.39 -0.03 -23.27
N THR A 192 -6.23 0.98 -23.56
CA THR A 192 -6.29 1.64 -24.85
C THR A 192 -6.05 3.13 -24.67
N PHE A 193 -5.16 3.71 -25.45
CA PHE A 193 -4.92 5.15 -25.40
C PHE A 193 -6.04 5.92 -26.09
N ASP A 194 -6.62 6.87 -25.37
CA ASP A 194 -7.67 7.79 -25.82
C ASP A 194 -7.00 9.12 -26.22
N GLU A 195 -6.69 9.25 -27.51
CA GLU A 195 -5.99 10.43 -28.05
C GLU A 195 -6.77 11.74 -27.82
N ALA A 196 -8.10 11.68 -27.86
CA ALA A 196 -8.95 12.87 -27.70
C ALA A 196 -8.87 13.45 -26.28
N ASN A 197 -8.68 12.60 -25.27
CA ASN A 197 -8.63 12.98 -23.87
C ASN A 197 -7.21 12.87 -23.27
N ASN A 198 -6.22 12.46 -24.06
CA ASN A 198 -4.83 12.26 -23.65
C ASN A 198 -4.72 11.40 -22.36
N CYS A 199 -5.42 10.27 -22.33
CA CYS A 199 -5.42 9.36 -21.19
C CYS A 199 -5.53 7.91 -21.65
N TRP A 200 -5.29 6.97 -20.74
CA TRP A 200 -5.54 5.55 -20.96
C TRP A 200 -6.93 5.16 -20.47
N ARG A 201 -7.53 4.18 -21.16
CA ARG A 201 -8.83 3.59 -20.82
C ARG A 201 -8.65 2.10 -20.53
N LEU A 202 -8.99 1.70 -19.30
CA LEU A 202 -8.90 0.31 -18.86
C LEU A 202 -10.22 -0.39 -18.99
N ASN A 203 -10.21 -1.63 -19.55
CA ASN A 203 -11.39 -2.47 -19.75
C ASN A 203 -11.07 -3.93 -19.46
N GLY A 204 -11.85 -4.57 -18.60
CA GLY A 204 -11.70 -5.98 -18.25
C GLY A 204 -12.04 -6.28 -16.80
N VAL A 205 -11.51 -7.40 -16.28
CA VAL A 205 -11.80 -7.89 -14.94
C VAL A 205 -10.49 -8.20 -14.22
N LYS A 206 -10.37 -7.73 -12.99
CA LYS A 206 -9.34 -8.16 -12.04
C LYS A 206 -9.99 -8.97 -10.92
N ARG A 207 -9.30 -9.99 -10.41
CA ARG A 207 -9.87 -10.88 -9.38
C ARG A 207 -8.86 -11.16 -8.28
N PHE A 208 -9.39 -11.44 -7.09
CA PHE A 208 -8.60 -11.66 -5.88
C PHE A 208 -7.78 -10.44 -5.46
N ILE A 209 -8.32 -9.24 -5.68
CA ILE A 209 -7.63 -8.00 -5.43
C ILE A 209 -7.83 -7.58 -3.97
N THR A 210 -6.74 -7.59 -3.20
CA THR A 210 -6.72 -7.13 -1.81
C THR A 210 -7.02 -5.65 -1.76
N ASN A 211 -7.95 -5.27 -0.88
CA ASN A 211 -8.38 -3.88 -0.71
C ASN A 211 -8.85 -3.23 -2.03
N GLY A 212 -9.60 -3.97 -2.85
CA GLY A 212 -9.92 -3.60 -4.22
C GLY A 212 -10.86 -2.40 -4.40
N ASP A 213 -11.28 -1.72 -3.33
CA ASP A 213 -11.98 -0.42 -3.39
C ASP A 213 -11.12 0.71 -2.79
N ALA A 214 -9.81 0.58 -2.84
CA ALA A 214 -8.85 1.57 -2.38
C ALA A 214 -8.99 2.91 -3.13
N ASN A 215 -8.30 3.94 -2.63
CA ASN A 215 -8.30 5.26 -3.25
C ASN A 215 -7.45 5.30 -4.53
N LEU A 216 -6.27 4.66 -4.48
CA LEU A 216 -5.34 4.55 -5.61
C LEU A 216 -5.02 3.08 -5.90
N HIS A 217 -4.90 2.75 -7.19
CA HIS A 217 -4.56 1.42 -7.64
C HIS A 217 -3.37 1.44 -8.58
N LEU A 218 -2.46 0.48 -8.42
CA LEU A 218 -1.49 0.12 -9.44
C LEU A 218 -2.05 -1.05 -10.25
N VAL A 219 -2.30 -0.82 -11.54
CA VAL A 219 -3.03 -1.76 -12.38
C VAL A 219 -2.13 -2.28 -13.50
N LEU A 220 -1.90 -3.59 -13.53
CA LEU A 220 -1.21 -4.23 -14.64
C LEU A 220 -2.19 -4.47 -15.80
N ALA A 221 -1.91 -3.94 -16.98
CA ALA A 221 -2.79 -4.06 -18.13
C ALA A 221 -2.04 -4.22 -19.44
N ARG A 222 -2.67 -4.84 -20.42
CA ARG A 222 -2.15 -5.03 -21.77
C ARG A 222 -2.36 -3.77 -22.59
N SER A 223 -1.26 -3.07 -22.87
CA SER A 223 -1.21 -1.84 -23.66
C SER A 223 -0.86 -2.07 -25.15
N GLU A 224 -0.35 -3.29 -25.48
CA GLU A 224 0.08 -3.62 -26.84
C GLU A 224 -0.86 -4.63 -27.50
N GLU A 225 -1.51 -4.24 -28.55
CA GLU A 225 -2.37 -5.13 -29.33
C GLU A 225 -1.58 -6.28 -29.97
N GLY A 226 -2.19 -7.48 -30.03
CA GLY A 226 -1.58 -8.64 -30.66
C GLY A 226 -0.49 -9.34 -29.83
N THR A 227 -0.12 -8.82 -28.68
CA THR A 227 0.84 -9.47 -27.77
C THR A 227 0.15 -10.45 -26.82
N LYS A 228 0.89 -11.49 -26.38
CA LYS A 228 0.39 -12.51 -25.44
C LYS A 228 1.37 -12.80 -24.30
N ASP A 229 2.44 -12.01 -24.19
CA ASP A 229 3.50 -12.17 -23.19
C ASP A 229 3.73 -10.86 -22.40
N GLY A 230 4.71 -10.86 -21.49
CA GLY A 230 5.02 -9.70 -20.64
C GLY A 230 5.39 -8.43 -21.41
N ARG A 231 5.92 -8.55 -22.63
CA ARG A 231 6.31 -7.40 -23.47
C ARG A 231 5.14 -6.54 -23.91
N GLY A 232 3.91 -7.01 -23.73
CA GLY A 232 2.70 -6.24 -24.02
C GLY A 232 2.07 -5.58 -22.82
N LEU A 233 2.65 -5.72 -21.63
CA LEU A 233 2.10 -5.25 -20.38
C LEU A 233 2.75 -3.95 -19.91
N SER A 234 1.92 -3.07 -19.39
CA SER A 234 2.34 -1.80 -18.77
C SER A 234 1.63 -1.63 -17.43
N MET A 235 2.24 -0.83 -16.54
CA MET A 235 1.66 -0.48 -15.25
C MET A 235 0.91 0.85 -15.36
N PHE A 236 -0.26 0.94 -14.72
CA PHE A 236 -1.10 2.12 -14.73
C PHE A 236 -1.48 2.54 -13.31
N ILE A 237 -1.63 3.85 -13.11
CA ILE A 237 -2.23 4.43 -11.91
C ILE A 237 -3.70 4.69 -12.22
N TYR A 238 -4.59 4.11 -11.42
CA TYR A 238 -6.01 4.43 -11.43
C TYR A 238 -6.39 5.12 -10.13
N ASP A 239 -7.00 6.29 -10.24
CA ASP A 239 -7.60 7.03 -9.12
C ASP A 239 -9.09 6.71 -9.06
N LYS A 240 -9.57 6.23 -7.90
CA LYS A 240 -10.99 5.91 -7.66
C LYS A 240 -11.92 7.07 -7.99
N ASN A 241 -11.47 8.32 -7.82
CA ASN A 241 -12.26 9.53 -8.13
C ASN A 241 -12.60 9.67 -9.62
N GLU A 242 -11.87 9.01 -10.52
CA GLU A 242 -12.16 9.00 -11.95
C GLU A 242 -13.35 8.09 -12.33
N GLY A 243 -13.77 7.20 -11.43
CA GLY A 243 -14.86 6.27 -11.67
C GLY A 243 -14.53 5.21 -12.74
N GLY A 244 -15.55 4.48 -13.18
CA GLY A 244 -15.40 3.44 -14.22
C GLY A 244 -14.91 2.10 -13.69
N VAL A 245 -14.76 1.91 -12.37
CA VAL A 245 -14.48 0.63 -11.72
C VAL A 245 -15.54 0.32 -10.69
N ASP A 246 -16.12 -0.88 -10.80
CA ASP A 246 -17.09 -1.42 -9.85
C ASP A 246 -16.52 -2.64 -9.15
N VAL A 247 -16.70 -2.71 -7.84
CA VAL A 247 -16.53 -3.95 -7.07
C VAL A 247 -17.75 -4.84 -7.35
N ARG A 248 -17.53 -5.95 -8.05
CA ARG A 248 -18.60 -6.92 -8.36
C ARG A 248 -18.97 -7.74 -7.14
N ARG A 249 -17.98 -8.14 -6.36
CA ARG A 249 -18.13 -8.91 -5.12
C ARG A 249 -16.85 -8.91 -4.30
N ILE A 250 -16.99 -9.29 -3.03
CA ILE A 250 -15.91 -9.68 -2.14
C ILE A 250 -15.85 -11.20 -2.11
N GLU A 251 -14.66 -11.79 -2.20
CA GLU A 251 -14.46 -13.24 -2.16
C GLU A 251 -14.63 -13.75 -0.72
N ASN A 252 -15.31 -14.90 -0.58
CA ASN A 252 -15.39 -15.61 0.69
C ASN A 252 -14.10 -16.43 0.89
N LYS A 253 -13.33 -16.12 1.94
CA LYS A 253 -12.04 -16.74 2.24
C LYS A 253 -12.14 -17.68 3.45
N LEU A 254 -11.11 -18.51 3.66
CA LEU A 254 -10.99 -19.38 4.84
C LEU A 254 -10.62 -18.64 6.12
N GLY A 255 -10.15 -17.39 6.02
CA GLY A 255 -9.77 -16.52 7.13
C GLY A 255 -9.43 -15.14 6.63
N ILE A 256 -8.92 -14.27 7.51
CA ILE A 256 -8.64 -12.85 7.23
C ILE A 256 -9.83 -12.15 6.57
N HIS A 257 -11.04 -12.40 7.11
CA HIS A 257 -12.28 -11.91 6.52
C HIS A 257 -12.35 -10.38 6.52
N GLY A 258 -11.75 -9.71 7.49
CA GLY A 258 -11.67 -8.26 7.57
C GLY A 258 -11.02 -7.58 6.36
N SER A 259 -10.15 -8.30 5.61
CA SER A 259 -9.54 -7.80 4.38
C SER A 259 -10.46 -8.01 3.18
N PRO A 260 -10.98 -6.97 2.50
CA PRO A 260 -11.81 -7.13 1.31
C PRO A 260 -10.96 -7.58 0.11
N THR A 261 -11.12 -8.84 -0.26
CA THR A 261 -10.51 -9.39 -1.48
C THR A 261 -11.55 -9.36 -2.59
N CYS A 262 -11.36 -8.49 -3.58
CA CYS A 262 -12.40 -8.09 -4.52
C CYS A 262 -12.25 -8.68 -5.92
N GLU A 263 -13.39 -8.83 -6.60
CA GLU A 263 -13.46 -8.91 -8.05
C GLU A 263 -13.86 -7.53 -8.60
N LEU A 264 -12.99 -6.95 -9.45
CA LEU A 264 -13.14 -5.61 -10.01
C LEU A 264 -13.51 -5.66 -11.47
N VAL A 265 -14.46 -4.81 -11.89
CA VAL A 265 -14.84 -4.66 -13.30
C VAL A 265 -14.49 -3.27 -13.76
N TYR A 266 -13.54 -3.18 -14.66
CA TYR A 266 -13.12 -1.96 -15.33
C TYR A 266 -13.99 -1.70 -16.56
N LYS A 267 -14.63 -0.53 -16.60
CA LYS A 267 -15.56 -0.10 -17.67
C LYS A 267 -15.11 1.25 -18.20
N ASN A 268 -14.19 1.24 -19.15
CA ASN A 268 -13.63 2.46 -19.72
C ASN A 268 -13.00 3.39 -18.65
N ALA A 269 -12.41 2.80 -17.60
CA ALA A 269 -11.83 3.52 -16.47
C ALA A 269 -10.62 4.33 -16.93
N LYS A 270 -10.59 5.61 -16.58
CA LYS A 270 -9.48 6.50 -16.90
C LYS A 270 -8.29 6.18 -16.00
N ALA A 271 -7.10 6.08 -16.60
CA ALA A 271 -5.86 5.79 -15.89
C ALA A 271 -4.69 6.52 -16.56
N GLU A 272 -3.58 6.57 -15.82
CA GLU A 272 -2.32 7.14 -16.27
C GLU A 272 -1.25 6.06 -16.37
N LEU A 273 -0.36 6.14 -17.35
CA LEU A 273 0.78 5.23 -17.43
C LEU A 273 1.76 5.54 -16.29
N CYS A 274 2.17 4.53 -15.53
CA CYS A 274 3.23 4.60 -14.54
C CYS A 274 4.50 4.00 -15.13
N GLY A 275 5.56 4.78 -15.18
CA GLY A 275 6.81 4.35 -15.82
C GLY A 275 6.72 4.29 -17.35
N ASP A 276 7.49 3.38 -17.92
CA ASP A 276 7.57 3.21 -19.36
C ASP A 276 6.58 2.16 -19.87
N ARG A 277 6.06 2.41 -21.08
CA ARG A 277 5.21 1.47 -21.80
C ARG A 277 5.97 0.16 -22.07
N LYS A 278 5.32 -0.99 -21.90
CA LYS A 278 5.86 -2.35 -22.07
C LYS A 278 6.77 -2.84 -20.93
N LEU A 279 6.89 -2.09 -19.88
CA LEU A 279 7.66 -2.42 -18.67
C LEU A 279 6.73 -2.53 -17.44
N GLY A 280 5.64 -3.28 -17.57
CA GLY A 280 4.69 -3.49 -16.47
C GLY A 280 5.05 -4.66 -15.54
N LEU A 281 5.98 -5.53 -15.98
CA LEU A 281 6.50 -6.67 -15.22
C LEU A 281 7.99 -6.56 -15.05
#